data_23c381fc1f3f97e2a8b73e9c6391952f
#
_entry.id   23c381fc1f3f97e2a8b73e9c6391952f
#
_cell.length_a   1.000
_cell.length_b   1.000
_cell.length_c   1.000
_cell.angle_alpha   90.00
_cell.angle_beta   90.00
_cell.angle_gamma   90.00
#
_symmetry.space_group_name_H-M   'P 1'
#
loop_
_entity.id
_entity.type
_entity.pdbx_description
1 polymer ?
#
loop_
_entity_poly.entity_id
_entity_poly.type
_entity_poly.pdbx_seq_one_letter_code
_entity_poly.pdbx_strand_id
1 'polypeptide(L)'
;MNSDDRGYVTVEHAIGFLAVTAVIGVIVAVAQAGMTGASLCQAVREGARAASIGQGDPQAAASAAYAPGSYAVTRAGGWVTVSGNAPYRGAAGWVGGVARCSVTTIDEGALP
;
A
#
# COMPACT_ATOMS: atom_id res chain seq x y z
N MET A 1 20.53 43.99 -22.02
CA MET A 1 20.74 42.81 -21.19
C MET A 1 22.03 42.14 -21.62
N ASN A 2 22.89 41.89 -20.67
CA ASN A 2 24.20 41.33 -20.90
C ASN A 2 24.07 39.81 -21.21
N SER A 3 24.96 39.22 -22.02
CA SER A 3 24.92 37.79 -22.34
C SER A 3 25.16 36.92 -21.09
N ASP A 4 25.85 37.39 -20.10
CA ASP A 4 26.07 36.71 -18.83
C ASP A 4 24.76 36.57 -18.05
N ASP A 5 23.86 37.57 -18.12
CA ASP A 5 22.54 37.51 -17.48
C ASP A 5 21.62 36.49 -18.11
N ARG A 6 21.73 36.26 -19.43
CA ARG A 6 20.95 35.21 -20.12
C ARG A 6 21.36 33.82 -19.69
N GLY A 7 22.64 33.54 -19.57
CA GLY A 7 23.16 32.27 -19.11
C GLY A 7 22.71 31.97 -17.67
N TYR A 8 22.73 32.99 -16.83
CA TYR A 8 22.33 32.88 -15.43
C TYR A 8 20.83 32.51 -15.30
N VAL A 9 19.97 33.19 -16.04
CA VAL A 9 18.53 32.92 -16.07
C VAL A 9 18.23 31.50 -16.58
N THR A 10 18.94 31.03 -17.60
CA THR A 10 18.78 29.67 -18.13
C THR A 10 19.15 28.61 -17.10
N VAL A 11 20.25 28.80 -16.39
CA VAL A 11 20.69 27.89 -15.32
C VAL A 11 19.69 27.88 -14.18
N GLU A 12 19.18 29.04 -13.78
CA GLU A 12 18.16 29.17 -12.74
C GLU A 12 16.87 28.41 -13.11
N HIS A 13 16.43 28.55 -14.36
CA HIS A 13 15.27 27.81 -14.88
C HIS A 13 15.51 26.30 -14.85
N ALA A 14 16.67 25.84 -15.26
CA ALA A 14 17.02 24.42 -15.26
C ALA A 14 17.01 23.84 -13.86
N ILE A 15 17.57 24.53 -12.88
CA ILE A 15 17.55 24.12 -11.47
C ILE A 15 16.12 24.09 -10.94
N GLY A 16 15.32 25.10 -11.26
CA GLY A 16 13.91 25.19 -10.87
C GLY A 16 13.10 24.04 -11.45
N PHE A 17 13.34 23.67 -12.71
CA PHE A 17 12.69 22.52 -13.35
C PHE A 17 13.03 21.21 -12.68
N LEU A 18 14.29 21.00 -12.34
CA LEU A 18 14.71 19.79 -11.63
C LEU A 18 14.08 19.72 -10.25
N ALA A 19 13.99 20.82 -9.52
CA ALA A 19 13.39 20.86 -8.20
C ALA A 19 11.89 20.53 -8.26
N VAL A 20 11.17 21.13 -9.20
CA VAL A 20 9.73 20.88 -9.37
C VAL A 20 9.47 19.42 -9.78
N THR A 21 10.26 18.89 -10.71
CA THR A 21 10.16 17.50 -11.14
C THR A 21 10.41 16.54 -9.98
N ALA A 22 11.40 16.82 -9.16
CA ALA A 22 11.70 15.99 -7.99
C ALA A 22 10.54 15.99 -6.99
N VAL A 23 9.95 17.16 -6.73
CA VAL A 23 8.80 17.28 -5.81
C VAL A 23 7.60 16.50 -6.36
N ILE A 24 7.29 16.65 -7.65
CA ILE A 24 6.20 15.90 -8.28
C ILE A 24 6.46 14.40 -8.18
N GLY A 25 7.69 13.96 -8.44
CA GLY A 25 8.07 12.55 -8.31
C GLY A 25 7.82 12.00 -6.91
N VAL A 26 8.16 12.76 -5.87
CA VAL A 26 7.93 12.37 -4.48
C VAL A 26 6.43 12.28 -4.19
N ILE A 27 5.64 13.25 -4.65
CA ILE A 27 4.18 13.24 -4.46
C ILE A 27 3.57 12.01 -5.11
N VAL A 28 3.95 11.68 -6.33
CA VAL A 28 3.46 10.49 -7.05
C VAL A 28 3.86 9.22 -6.30
N ALA A 29 5.09 9.12 -5.84
CA ALA A 29 5.58 7.96 -5.09
C ALA A 29 4.78 7.75 -3.80
N VAL A 30 4.51 8.81 -3.05
CA VAL A 30 3.71 8.76 -1.82
C VAL A 30 2.26 8.35 -2.12
N ALA A 31 1.68 8.89 -3.19
CA ALA A 31 0.33 8.54 -3.61
C ALA A 31 0.22 7.06 -3.98
N GLN A 32 1.18 6.53 -4.74
CA GLN A 32 1.22 5.11 -5.10
C GLN A 32 1.36 4.21 -3.88
N ALA A 33 2.20 4.60 -2.92
CA ALA A 33 2.36 3.86 -1.66
C ALA A 33 1.05 3.85 -0.86
N GLY A 34 0.34 4.99 -0.80
CA GLY A 34 -0.95 5.09 -0.15
C GLY A 34 -2.01 4.21 -0.78
N MET A 35 -2.04 4.13 -2.11
CA MET A 35 -2.96 3.25 -2.84
C MET A 35 -2.66 1.77 -2.58
N THR A 36 -1.40 1.39 -2.53
CA THR A 36 -1.01 0.02 -2.19
C THR A 36 -1.47 -0.34 -0.78
N GLY A 37 -1.24 0.52 0.18
CA GLY A 37 -1.68 0.31 1.57
C GLY A 37 -3.19 0.18 1.69
N ALA A 38 -3.94 1.06 1.02
CA ALA A 38 -5.40 1.03 1.04
C ALA A 38 -5.95 -0.25 0.41
N SER A 39 -5.40 -0.68 -0.73
CA SER A 39 -5.82 -1.91 -1.40
C SER A 39 -5.52 -3.14 -0.55
N LEU A 40 -4.35 -3.16 0.09
CA LEU A 40 -3.95 -4.26 0.98
C LEU A 40 -4.88 -4.35 2.19
N CYS A 41 -5.17 -3.22 2.85
CA CYS A 41 -6.05 -3.20 4.02
C CYS A 41 -7.48 -3.59 3.66
N GLN A 42 -7.97 -3.20 2.49
CA GLN A 42 -9.28 -3.62 2.00
C GLN A 42 -9.30 -5.13 1.79
N ALA A 43 -8.27 -5.70 1.20
CA ALA A 43 -8.16 -7.14 0.99
C ALA A 43 -8.14 -7.90 2.32
N VAL A 44 -7.39 -7.40 3.31
CA VAL A 44 -7.34 -7.98 4.65
C VAL A 44 -8.72 -7.93 5.32
N ARG A 45 -9.47 -6.85 5.15
CA ARG A 45 -10.85 -6.73 5.67
C ARG A 45 -11.78 -7.73 5.01
N GLU A 46 -11.67 -7.96 3.71
CA GLU A 46 -12.46 -8.95 3.01
C GLU A 46 -12.15 -10.37 3.52
N GLY A 47 -10.88 -10.67 3.72
CA GLY A 47 -10.46 -11.93 4.34
C GLY A 47 -11.00 -12.09 5.75
N ALA A 48 -10.92 -11.06 6.56
CA ALA A 48 -11.45 -11.08 7.93
C ALA A 48 -12.97 -11.28 7.96
N ARG A 49 -13.68 -10.64 7.04
CA ARG A 49 -15.12 -10.81 6.91
C ARG A 49 -15.46 -12.25 6.53
N ALA A 50 -14.80 -12.83 5.54
CA ALA A 50 -15.02 -14.21 5.15
C ALA A 50 -14.74 -15.17 6.31
N ALA A 51 -13.69 -14.92 7.07
CA ALA A 51 -13.35 -15.72 8.26
C ALA A 51 -14.42 -15.61 9.34
N SER A 52 -14.89 -14.39 9.61
CA SER A 52 -15.88 -14.13 10.65
C SER A 52 -17.22 -14.84 10.40
N ILE A 53 -17.72 -14.78 9.17
CA ILE A 53 -19.00 -15.37 8.81
C ILE A 53 -18.88 -16.84 8.36
N GLY A 54 -17.68 -17.39 8.31
CA GLY A 54 -17.44 -18.78 7.92
C GLY A 54 -17.72 -19.08 6.45
N GLN A 55 -17.68 -18.06 5.58
CA GLN A 55 -17.91 -18.22 4.15
C GLN A 55 -16.59 -18.34 3.40
N GLY A 56 -16.27 -19.56 2.99
CA GLY A 56 -15.11 -19.82 2.15
C GLY A 56 -13.77 -19.68 2.87
N ASP A 57 -12.72 -19.66 2.08
CA ASP A 57 -11.34 -19.51 2.58
C ASP A 57 -11.00 -18.03 2.71
N PRO A 58 -10.70 -17.55 3.92
CA PRO A 58 -10.31 -16.15 4.14
C PRO A 58 -9.10 -15.73 3.32
N GLN A 59 -8.12 -16.60 3.18
CA GLN A 59 -6.91 -16.32 2.41
C GLN A 59 -7.23 -16.16 0.92
N ALA A 60 -8.10 -17.01 0.39
CA ALA A 60 -8.55 -16.90 -1.00
C ALA A 60 -9.34 -15.61 -1.23
N ALA A 61 -10.20 -15.23 -0.29
CA ALA A 61 -10.98 -13.99 -0.38
C ALA A 61 -10.06 -12.76 -0.40
N ALA A 62 -9.05 -12.72 0.45
CA ALA A 62 -8.07 -11.64 0.47
C ALA A 62 -7.27 -11.61 -0.83
N SER A 63 -6.80 -12.74 -1.30
CA SER A 63 -6.01 -12.83 -2.55
C SER A 63 -6.82 -12.39 -3.77
N ALA A 64 -8.12 -12.70 -3.79
CA ALA A 64 -9.01 -12.27 -4.86
C ALA A 64 -9.20 -10.74 -4.86
N ALA A 65 -9.20 -10.11 -3.68
CA ALA A 65 -9.36 -8.67 -3.56
C ALA A 65 -8.08 -7.91 -3.95
N TYR A 66 -6.91 -8.45 -3.62
CA TYR A 66 -5.62 -7.86 -3.99
C TYR A 66 -4.56 -8.94 -4.17
N ALA A 67 -4.38 -9.38 -5.41
CA ALA A 67 -3.52 -10.50 -5.78
C ALA A 67 -2.03 -10.33 -5.41
N PRO A 68 -1.40 -9.11 -5.51
CA PRO A 68 0.02 -8.95 -5.18
C PRO A 68 0.37 -9.17 -3.71
N GLY A 69 -0.62 -9.23 -2.82
CA GLY A 69 -0.38 -9.41 -1.39
C GLY A 69 -0.15 -10.87 -1.00
N SER A 70 0.52 -11.05 0.12
CA SER A 70 0.64 -12.34 0.82
C SER A 70 -0.12 -12.24 2.12
N TYR A 71 -0.93 -13.25 2.43
CA TYR A 71 -1.88 -13.20 3.53
C TYR A 71 -1.72 -14.38 4.46
N ALA A 72 -1.89 -14.14 5.75
CA ALA A 72 -1.87 -15.16 6.78
C ALA A 72 -3.11 -15.03 7.67
N VAL A 73 -3.67 -16.16 8.04
CA VAL A 73 -4.87 -16.23 8.90
C VAL A 73 -4.50 -16.99 10.17
N THR A 74 -4.75 -16.37 11.32
CA THR A 74 -4.49 -16.97 12.63
C THR A 74 -5.79 -16.97 13.44
N ARG A 75 -6.10 -18.11 14.06
CA ARG A 75 -7.29 -18.26 14.90
C ARG A 75 -6.87 -18.64 16.32
N ALA A 76 -7.39 -17.93 17.29
CA ALA A 76 -7.09 -18.22 18.70
C ALA A 76 -8.18 -17.64 19.61
N GLY A 77 -8.70 -18.43 20.53
CA GLY A 77 -9.61 -17.96 21.58
C GLY A 77 -10.90 -17.33 21.08
N GLY A 78 -11.41 -17.76 19.94
CA GLY A 78 -12.61 -17.18 19.32
C GLY A 78 -12.34 -15.93 18.50
N TRP A 79 -11.09 -15.57 18.30
CA TRP A 79 -10.66 -14.45 17.48
C TRP A 79 -9.96 -14.93 16.21
N VAL A 80 -10.18 -14.20 15.14
CA VAL A 80 -9.48 -14.43 13.87
C VAL A 80 -8.69 -13.17 13.54
N THR A 81 -7.41 -13.35 13.26
CA THR A 81 -6.54 -12.28 12.79
C THR A 81 -6.12 -12.58 11.35
N VAL A 82 -6.41 -11.67 10.44
CA VAL A 82 -5.93 -11.72 9.06
C VAL A 82 -4.87 -10.65 8.92
N SER A 83 -3.69 -11.04 8.52
CA SER A 83 -2.59 -10.13 8.25
C SER A 83 -2.15 -10.25 6.81
N GLY A 84 -1.75 -9.14 6.21
CA GLY A 84 -1.27 -9.11 4.85
C GLY A 84 -0.06 -8.23 4.71
N ASN A 85 0.76 -8.54 3.72
CA ASN A 85 1.86 -7.70 3.30
C ASN A 85 1.96 -7.71 1.78
N ALA A 86 2.45 -6.62 1.22
CA ALA A 86 2.65 -6.49 -0.20
C ALA A 86 3.76 -5.48 -0.47
N PRO A 87 4.58 -5.69 -1.50
CA PRO A 87 5.54 -4.68 -1.89
C PRO A 87 4.82 -3.43 -2.38
N TYR A 88 5.35 -2.27 -2.05
CA TYR A 88 4.82 -1.02 -2.58
C TYR A 88 5.03 -0.96 -4.09
N ARG A 89 4.05 -0.44 -4.80
CA ARG A 89 4.16 -0.15 -6.22
C ARG A 89 4.94 1.14 -6.42
N GLY A 90 5.65 1.22 -7.55
CA GLY A 90 6.41 2.40 -7.94
C GLY A 90 7.72 2.56 -7.19
N ALA A 91 8.13 3.81 -6.98
CA ALA A 91 9.45 4.14 -6.46
C ALA A 91 9.69 3.62 -5.04
N ALA A 92 8.67 3.57 -4.19
CA ALA A 92 8.79 3.04 -2.84
C ALA A 92 9.15 1.55 -2.84
N GLY A 93 8.70 0.80 -3.84
CA GLY A 93 9.06 -0.61 -4.02
C GLY A 93 10.52 -0.80 -4.41
N TRP A 94 11.11 0.17 -5.11
CA TRP A 94 12.51 0.10 -5.53
C TRP A 94 13.48 0.14 -4.35
N VAL A 95 13.08 0.76 -3.25
CA VAL A 95 13.89 0.79 -2.03
C VAL A 95 13.54 -0.33 -1.05
N GLY A 96 12.73 -1.28 -1.49
CA GLY A 96 12.38 -2.45 -0.69
C GLY A 96 11.27 -2.23 0.34
N GLY A 97 10.47 -1.18 0.15
CA GLY A 97 9.35 -0.91 1.04
C GLY A 97 8.24 -1.95 0.93
N VAL A 98 7.68 -2.35 2.06
CA VAL A 98 6.59 -3.34 2.15
C VAL A 98 5.45 -2.75 2.97
N ALA A 99 4.25 -2.75 2.39
CA ALA A 99 3.03 -2.37 3.09
C ALA A 99 2.56 -3.55 3.95
N ARG A 100 2.03 -3.25 5.13
CA ARG A 100 1.49 -4.25 6.05
C ARG A 100 0.15 -3.79 6.58
N CYS A 101 -0.75 -4.74 6.76
CA CYS A 101 -2.05 -4.47 7.36
C CYS A 101 -2.51 -5.71 8.13
N SER A 102 -3.19 -5.52 9.24
CA SER A 102 -3.69 -6.60 10.06
C SER A 102 -5.06 -6.20 10.63
N VAL A 103 -6.00 -7.13 10.60
CA VAL A 103 -7.34 -6.93 11.15
C VAL A 103 -7.68 -8.15 12.02
N THR A 104 -8.14 -7.88 13.24
CA THR A 104 -8.62 -8.91 14.15
C THR A 104 -10.14 -8.77 14.31
N THR A 105 -10.84 -9.86 14.16
CA THR A 105 -12.30 -9.91 14.29
C THR A 105 -12.72 -11.14 15.08
N ILE A 106 -13.98 -11.17 15.51
CA ILE A 106 -14.56 -12.32 16.22
C ILE A 106 -14.82 -13.42 15.20
N ASP A 107 -14.45 -14.64 15.56
CA ASP A 107 -14.83 -15.83 14.81
C ASP A 107 -16.27 -16.22 15.21
N GLU A 108 -17.25 -15.81 14.41
CA GLU A 108 -18.66 -16.08 14.69
C GLU A 108 -18.97 -17.58 14.69
N GLY A 109 -18.21 -18.36 13.93
CA GLY A 109 -18.33 -19.80 13.92
C GLY A 109 -17.91 -20.49 15.23
N ALA A 110 -17.13 -19.79 16.07
CA ALA A 110 -16.69 -20.29 17.38
C ALA A 110 -17.68 -19.94 18.51
N LEU A 111 -18.67 -19.09 18.25
CA LEU A 111 -19.68 -18.73 19.22
C LEU A 111 -20.66 -19.88 19.46
N PRO A 112 -21.07 -20.10 20.73
CA PRO A 112 -22.03 -21.16 21.06
C PRO A 112 -23.43 -20.92 20.47
#